data_1c9101fd81ddfee1c3b7d162759c8935
#
_entry.id   1c9101fd81ddfee1c3b7d162759c8935
#
_cell.length_a   1.000
_cell.length_b   1.000
_cell.length_c   1.000
_cell.angle_alpha   90.00
_cell.angle_beta   90.00
_cell.angle_gamma   90.00
#
_symmetry.space_group_name_H-M   'P 1'
#
loop_
_entity.id
_entity.type
_entity.pdbx_description
1 polymer ?
#
loop_
_entity_poly.entity_id
_entity_poly.type
_entity_poly.pdbx_seq_one_letter_code
_entity_poly.pdbx_strand_id
1 'polypeptide(L)'
;MEIKNFTESNFEFDEIARLYNLVSHDDTEHVDDIKDSWAIKDKDRQRDRLFLYDKNTVLGYLGYAQGRDENCRNCYFNIFLDPQYNDNGYRQLLYERMLEEIQTFACNRLYADIYEHPNYDHFKKILLNNNFYIGQWCCIHRAPHRNNPANF
;
A
#
# COMPACT_ATOMS: atom_id res chain seq x y z
N MET A 1 3.76 -14.73 -12.72
CA MET A 1 3.37 -13.66 -11.82
C MET A 1 4.38 -12.53 -11.88
N GLU A 2 3.94 -11.29 -11.95
CA GLU A 2 4.81 -10.13 -12.17
C GLU A 2 4.33 -8.93 -11.36
N ILE A 3 5.25 -8.15 -10.79
CA ILE A 3 4.92 -6.87 -10.14
C ILE A 3 5.38 -5.75 -11.07
N LYS A 4 4.46 -4.83 -11.36
CA LYS A 4 4.70 -3.65 -12.21
C LYS A 4 4.40 -2.36 -11.46
N ASN A 5 5.19 -1.34 -11.74
CA ASN A 5 4.89 0.00 -11.27
C ASN A 5 3.71 0.60 -12.05
N PHE A 6 3.03 1.52 -11.42
CA PHE A 6 1.86 2.20 -11.98
C PHE A 6 2.22 3.02 -13.22
N THR A 7 1.50 2.82 -14.30
CA THR A 7 1.71 3.52 -15.58
C THR A 7 0.67 4.60 -15.86
N GLU A 8 -0.27 4.81 -14.94
CA GLU A 8 -1.37 5.77 -15.09
C GLU A 8 -2.33 5.45 -16.25
N SER A 9 -2.41 4.18 -16.66
CA SER A 9 -3.36 3.75 -17.67
C SER A 9 -4.80 3.77 -17.15
N ASN A 10 -5.77 3.97 -18.03
CA ASN A 10 -7.19 3.90 -17.66
C ASN A 10 -7.55 2.55 -17.05
N PHE A 11 -7.01 1.47 -17.59
CA PHE A 11 -7.20 0.13 -17.05
C PHE A 11 -6.74 0.02 -15.60
N GLU A 12 -5.56 0.56 -15.28
CA GLU A 12 -5.04 0.52 -13.90
C GLU A 12 -5.88 1.38 -12.94
N PHE A 13 -6.36 2.54 -13.36
CA PHE A 13 -7.29 3.33 -12.56
C PHE A 13 -8.61 2.60 -12.30
N ASP A 14 -9.15 1.89 -13.28
CA ASP A 14 -10.34 1.07 -13.13
C ASP A 14 -10.08 -0.08 -12.12
N GLU A 15 -8.92 -0.71 -12.20
CA GLU A 15 -8.53 -1.79 -11.27
C GLU A 15 -8.31 -1.29 -9.84
N ILE A 16 -7.77 -0.08 -9.65
CA ILE A 16 -7.68 0.54 -8.32
C ILE A 16 -9.07 0.69 -7.71
N ALA A 17 -10.00 1.28 -8.44
CA ALA A 17 -11.37 1.46 -7.97
C ALA A 17 -12.04 0.11 -7.68
N ARG A 18 -11.90 -0.86 -8.58
CA ARG A 18 -12.45 -2.21 -8.42
C ARG A 18 -11.96 -2.88 -7.13
N LEU A 19 -10.66 -2.93 -6.94
CA LEU A 19 -10.04 -3.60 -5.79
C LEU A 19 -10.34 -2.87 -4.48
N TYR A 20 -10.27 -1.54 -4.48
CA TYR A 20 -10.66 -0.76 -3.31
C TYR A 20 -12.09 -1.06 -2.88
N ASN A 21 -13.03 -1.02 -3.82
CA ASN A 21 -14.45 -1.23 -3.54
C ASN A 21 -14.79 -2.68 -3.15
N LEU A 22 -13.99 -3.66 -3.57
CA LEU A 22 -14.12 -5.05 -3.13
C LEU A 22 -13.70 -5.26 -1.67
N VAL A 23 -12.72 -4.52 -1.20
CA VAL A 23 -12.13 -4.69 0.14
C VAL A 23 -12.74 -3.73 1.15
N SER A 24 -12.97 -2.48 0.76
CA SER A 24 -13.59 -1.48 1.64
C SER A 24 -15.02 -1.86 2.01
N HIS A 25 -15.36 -1.73 3.29
CA HIS A 25 -16.67 -2.14 3.81
C HIS A 25 -17.64 -0.97 4.05
N ASP A 26 -17.15 0.25 4.11
CA ASP A 26 -17.92 1.44 4.50
C ASP A 26 -17.75 2.65 3.58
N ASP A 27 -16.95 2.50 2.54
CA ASP A 27 -16.63 3.58 1.63
C ASP A 27 -16.55 3.08 0.18
N THR A 28 -16.79 3.98 -0.78
CA THR A 28 -16.72 3.70 -2.21
C THR A 28 -15.89 4.76 -2.91
N GLU A 29 -14.90 4.32 -3.67
CA GLU A 29 -14.07 5.20 -4.50
C GLU A 29 -14.56 5.17 -5.95
N HIS A 30 -14.63 6.35 -6.57
CA HIS A 30 -14.92 6.51 -7.98
C HIS A 30 -13.63 6.76 -8.77
N VAL A 31 -13.56 6.22 -10.00
CA VAL A 31 -12.38 6.32 -10.86
C VAL A 31 -11.94 7.76 -11.07
N ASP A 32 -12.88 8.68 -11.30
CA ASP A 32 -12.57 10.09 -11.53
C ASP A 32 -11.95 10.75 -10.29
N ASP A 33 -12.42 10.43 -9.10
CA ASP A 33 -11.84 10.94 -7.85
C ASP A 33 -10.43 10.42 -7.64
N ILE A 34 -10.17 9.17 -7.99
CA ILE A 34 -8.83 8.57 -7.94
C ILE A 34 -7.88 9.27 -8.91
N LYS A 35 -8.33 9.53 -10.14
CA LYS A 35 -7.57 10.27 -11.15
C LYS A 35 -7.26 11.69 -10.71
N ASP A 36 -8.25 12.41 -10.21
CA ASP A 36 -8.11 13.79 -9.75
C ASP A 36 -7.13 13.87 -8.57
N SER A 37 -7.27 12.97 -7.60
CA SER A 37 -6.36 12.88 -6.47
C SER A 37 -4.93 12.54 -6.91
N TRP A 38 -4.77 11.68 -7.89
CA TRP A 38 -3.45 11.32 -8.42
C TRP A 38 -2.81 12.46 -9.23
N ALA A 39 -3.60 13.27 -9.90
CA ALA A 39 -3.12 14.39 -10.69
C ALA A 39 -2.51 15.52 -9.83
N ILE A 40 -2.85 15.59 -8.56
CA ILE A 40 -2.25 16.54 -7.62
C ILE A 40 -0.80 16.11 -7.37
N LYS A 41 0.15 16.82 -7.98
CA LYS A 41 1.58 16.52 -7.85
C LYS A 41 2.18 17.33 -6.71
N ASP A 42 2.80 16.60 -5.79
CA ASP A 42 3.66 17.17 -4.76
C ASP A 42 5.10 16.78 -5.13
N LYS A 43 5.90 17.76 -5.53
CA LYS A 43 7.26 17.54 -6.06
C LYS A 43 8.22 16.97 -5.03
N ASP A 44 7.96 17.20 -3.76
CA ASP A 44 8.86 16.81 -2.67
C ASP A 44 8.46 15.45 -2.06
N ARG A 45 7.40 14.83 -2.57
CA ARG A 45 6.81 13.63 -2.01
C ARG A 45 6.89 12.46 -2.98
N GLN A 46 7.56 11.40 -2.55
CA GLN A 46 7.58 10.14 -3.29
C GLN A 46 6.29 9.35 -3.04
N ARG A 47 5.72 8.83 -4.11
CA ARG A 47 4.56 7.94 -4.08
C ARG A 47 4.52 7.06 -5.32
N ASP A 48 3.98 5.86 -5.17
CA ASP A 48 3.74 4.97 -6.30
C ASP A 48 2.68 3.92 -5.95
N ARG A 49 2.32 3.15 -6.94
CA ARG A 49 1.50 1.96 -6.81
C ARG A 49 2.17 0.78 -7.50
N LEU A 50 2.11 -0.37 -6.86
CA LEU A 50 2.68 -1.62 -7.36
C LEU A 50 1.52 -2.58 -7.64
N PHE A 51 1.41 -3.03 -8.87
CA PHE A 51 0.37 -3.97 -9.30
C PHE A 51 0.92 -5.37 -9.40
N LEU A 52 0.22 -6.32 -8.82
CA LEU A 52 0.51 -7.74 -8.96
C LEU A 52 -0.36 -8.33 -10.06
N TYR A 53 0.30 -8.84 -11.10
CA TYR A 53 -0.33 -9.48 -12.24
C TYR A 53 -0.11 -10.99 -12.26
N ASP A 54 -1.14 -11.73 -12.61
CA ASP A 54 -1.02 -13.06 -13.19
C ASP A 54 -1.44 -12.98 -14.66
N LYS A 55 -0.47 -13.06 -15.56
CA LYS A 55 -0.66 -12.78 -16.99
C LYS A 55 -1.26 -11.38 -17.21
N ASN A 56 -2.52 -11.30 -17.63
CA ASN A 56 -3.22 -10.04 -17.88
C ASN A 56 -4.23 -9.66 -16.78
N THR A 57 -4.28 -10.45 -15.71
CA THR A 57 -5.22 -10.24 -14.61
C THR A 57 -4.53 -9.57 -13.45
N VAL A 58 -5.10 -8.48 -12.96
CA VAL A 58 -4.63 -7.83 -11.73
C VAL A 58 -5.20 -8.58 -10.54
N LEU A 59 -4.32 -9.14 -9.71
CA LEU A 59 -4.68 -9.84 -8.47
C LEU A 59 -4.82 -8.88 -7.29
N GLY A 60 -4.04 -7.81 -7.31
CA GLY A 60 -4.04 -6.83 -6.25
C GLY A 60 -3.06 -5.69 -6.53
N TYR A 61 -3.07 -4.69 -5.67
CA TYR A 61 -2.08 -3.63 -5.70
C TYR A 61 -1.69 -3.17 -4.28
N LEU A 62 -0.52 -2.58 -4.19
CA LEU A 62 -0.05 -1.84 -3.03
C LEU A 62 0.14 -0.39 -3.43
N GLY A 63 -0.45 0.54 -2.68
CA GLY A 63 -0.16 1.97 -2.82
C GLY A 63 0.69 2.44 -1.66
N TYR A 64 1.69 3.27 -1.93
CA TYR A 64 2.48 3.91 -0.89
C TYR A 64 2.75 5.38 -1.20
N ALA A 65 2.93 6.16 -0.16
CA ALA A 65 3.27 7.58 -0.27
C ALA A 65 4.02 8.06 0.97
N GLN A 66 4.99 8.95 0.77
CA GLN A 66 5.53 9.73 1.87
C GLN A 66 4.46 10.64 2.46
N GLY A 67 4.45 10.77 3.77
CA GLY A 67 3.61 11.74 4.47
C GLY A 67 4.01 13.17 4.17
N ARG A 68 3.13 14.11 4.52
CA ARG A 68 3.34 15.55 4.39
C ARG A 68 3.90 16.19 5.66
N ASP A 69 4.54 15.40 6.50
CA ASP A 69 5.28 15.91 7.65
C ASP A 69 6.52 16.69 7.21
N GLU A 70 7.04 17.52 8.08
CA GLU A 70 8.12 18.50 7.80
C GLU A 70 9.34 17.88 7.07
N ASN A 71 9.66 16.63 7.34
CA ASN A 71 10.82 15.92 6.78
C ASN A 71 10.45 14.81 5.79
N CYS A 72 9.19 14.62 5.45
CA CYS A 72 8.69 13.53 4.59
C CYS A 72 9.22 12.13 4.97
N ARG A 73 9.41 11.87 6.26
CA ARG A 73 10.06 10.64 6.77
C ARG A 73 9.10 9.52 7.10
N ASN A 74 7.80 9.81 7.14
CA ASN A 74 6.78 8.81 7.33
C ASN A 74 6.31 8.31 5.97
N CYS A 75 6.16 7.00 5.83
CA CYS A 75 5.54 6.38 4.66
C CYS A 75 4.25 5.68 5.06
N TYR A 76 3.23 5.91 4.27
CA TYR A 76 1.92 5.28 4.41
C TYR A 76 1.71 4.33 3.25
N PHE A 77 1.16 3.16 3.52
CA PHE A 77 0.85 2.19 2.47
C PHE A 77 -0.40 1.39 2.80
N ASN A 78 -1.02 0.89 1.76
CA ASN A 78 -2.13 -0.04 1.84
C ASN A 78 -2.00 -1.12 0.78
N ILE A 79 -2.51 -2.31 1.08
CA ILE A 79 -2.51 -3.44 0.15
C ILE A 79 -3.95 -3.89 -0.04
N PHE A 80 -4.36 -3.93 -1.30
CA PHE A 80 -5.67 -4.40 -1.72
C PHE A 80 -5.48 -5.63 -2.61
N LEU A 81 -5.91 -6.78 -2.12
CA LEU A 81 -5.89 -8.03 -2.86
C LEU A 81 -7.33 -8.45 -3.14
N ASP A 82 -7.60 -8.88 -4.37
CA ASP A 82 -8.90 -9.42 -4.74
C ASP A 82 -9.20 -10.64 -3.87
N PRO A 83 -10.31 -10.64 -3.11
CA PRO A 83 -10.62 -11.72 -2.16
C PRO A 83 -10.78 -13.11 -2.78
N GLN A 84 -11.06 -13.19 -4.09
CA GLN A 84 -11.15 -14.49 -4.77
C GLN A 84 -9.80 -15.21 -4.90
N TYR A 85 -8.70 -14.47 -4.85
CA TYR A 85 -7.35 -15.03 -4.85
C TYR A 85 -6.85 -15.11 -3.42
N ASN A 86 -6.96 -16.25 -2.79
CA ASN A 86 -6.44 -16.45 -1.44
C ASN A 86 -5.01 -15.93 -1.33
N ASP A 87 -4.68 -15.41 -0.16
CA ASP A 87 -3.37 -14.83 0.08
C ASP A 87 -2.26 -15.88 0.14
N ASN A 88 -1.83 -16.34 -1.01
CA ASN A 88 -0.71 -17.28 -1.18
C ASN A 88 0.67 -16.59 -1.05
N GLY A 89 0.80 -15.65 -0.14
CA GLY A 89 2.00 -14.83 0.00
C GLY A 89 2.04 -13.59 -0.91
N TYR A 90 0.95 -13.28 -1.58
CA TYR A 90 0.88 -12.15 -2.52
C TYR A 90 1.05 -10.79 -1.87
N ARG A 91 0.46 -10.60 -0.69
CA ARG A 91 0.67 -9.39 0.10
C ARG A 91 2.12 -9.23 0.53
N GLN A 92 2.76 -10.34 0.92
CA GLN A 92 4.17 -10.33 1.31
C GLN A 92 5.07 -9.94 0.13
N LEU A 93 4.80 -10.45 -1.08
CA LEU A 93 5.55 -10.09 -2.28
C LEU A 93 5.45 -8.59 -2.59
N LEU A 94 4.24 -8.04 -2.54
CA LEU A 94 4.02 -6.60 -2.76
C LEU A 94 4.73 -5.76 -1.69
N TYR A 95 4.65 -6.18 -0.43
CA TYR A 95 5.31 -5.51 0.68
C TYR A 95 6.84 -5.51 0.53
N GLU A 96 7.44 -6.64 0.21
CA GLU A 96 8.89 -6.76 -0.01
C GLU A 96 9.36 -5.88 -1.17
N ARG A 97 8.61 -5.87 -2.27
CA ARG A 97 8.90 -4.98 -3.41
C ARG A 97 8.84 -3.50 -3.02
N MET A 98 7.84 -3.09 -2.25
CA MET A 98 7.77 -1.74 -1.72
C MET A 98 8.99 -1.41 -0.86
N LEU A 99 9.43 -2.32 0.01
CA LEU A 99 10.62 -2.11 0.84
C LEU A 99 11.87 -1.84 0.00
N GLU A 100 12.02 -2.52 -1.12
CA GLU A 100 13.14 -2.27 -2.05
C GLU A 100 13.08 -0.85 -2.63
N GLU A 101 11.89 -0.40 -3.03
CA GLU A 101 11.72 0.92 -3.63
C GLU A 101 11.90 2.06 -2.63
N ILE A 102 11.37 1.95 -1.43
CA ILE A 102 11.47 3.01 -0.43
C ILE A 102 12.87 3.15 0.17
N GLN A 103 13.78 2.22 -0.06
CA GLN A 103 15.20 2.38 0.31
C GLN A 103 15.87 3.51 -0.46
N THR A 104 15.31 3.95 -1.57
CA THR A 104 15.87 5.02 -2.40
C THR A 104 15.60 6.41 -1.85
N PHE A 105 14.77 6.55 -0.84
CA PHE A 105 14.44 7.81 -0.20
C PHE A 105 14.36 7.67 1.34
N ALA A 106 14.46 8.79 2.05
CA ALA A 106 14.42 8.78 3.50
C ALA A 106 13.02 8.42 4.00
N CYS A 107 12.90 7.27 4.66
CA CYS A 107 11.69 6.81 5.31
C CYS A 107 12.06 6.22 6.68
N ASN A 108 11.55 6.82 7.75
CA ASN A 108 11.88 6.40 9.12
C ASN A 108 10.83 5.48 9.71
N ARG A 109 9.58 5.64 9.30
CA ARG A 109 8.44 4.88 9.81
C ARG A 109 7.50 4.49 8.70
N LEU A 110 6.97 3.28 8.82
CA LEU A 110 5.88 2.79 7.99
C LEU A 110 4.59 2.78 8.77
N TYR A 111 3.54 3.21 8.12
CA TYR A 111 2.18 3.19 8.64
C TYR A 111 1.26 2.49 7.65
N ALA A 112 0.36 1.69 8.18
CA ALA A 112 -0.74 1.11 7.42
C ALA A 112 -2.04 1.27 8.20
N ASP A 113 -3.08 1.72 7.54
CA ASP A 113 -4.40 1.82 8.15
C ASP A 113 -5.15 0.50 7.95
N ILE A 114 -5.67 -0.03 9.05
CA ILE A 114 -6.54 -1.19 9.04
C ILE A 114 -7.79 -0.91 9.85
N TYR A 115 -8.85 -1.61 9.52
CA TYR A 115 -10.13 -1.53 10.24
C TYR A 115 -10.44 -2.86 10.93
N GLU A 116 -11.21 -2.81 11.99
CA GLU A 116 -11.74 -3.99 12.67
C GLU A 116 -12.88 -4.61 11.82
N HIS A 117 -12.49 -5.29 10.75
CA HIS A 117 -13.40 -5.94 9.82
C HIS A 117 -12.71 -7.16 9.18
N PRO A 118 -13.44 -8.27 8.93
CA PRO A 118 -12.85 -9.49 8.35
C PRO A 118 -12.07 -9.29 7.05
N ASN A 119 -12.43 -8.29 6.24
CA ASN A 119 -11.72 -7.96 5.00
C ASN A 119 -10.25 -7.57 5.22
N TYR A 120 -9.89 -7.15 6.43
CA TYR A 120 -8.54 -6.71 6.79
C TYR A 120 -7.74 -7.75 7.57
N ASP A 121 -8.31 -8.91 7.90
CA ASP A 121 -7.68 -9.91 8.74
C ASP A 121 -6.36 -10.43 8.15
N HIS A 122 -6.32 -10.72 6.86
CA HIS A 122 -5.10 -11.16 6.19
C HIS A 122 -4.04 -10.06 6.13
N PHE A 123 -4.43 -8.83 5.89
CA PHE A 123 -3.51 -7.70 5.88
C PHE A 123 -2.93 -7.46 7.29
N LYS A 124 -3.75 -7.48 8.31
CA LYS A 124 -3.33 -7.39 9.72
C LYS A 124 -2.31 -8.46 10.07
N LYS A 125 -2.56 -9.71 9.65
CA LYS A 125 -1.64 -10.82 9.89
C LYS A 125 -0.27 -10.60 9.26
N ILE A 126 -0.22 -10.14 8.01
CA ILE A 126 1.04 -9.82 7.33
C ILE A 126 1.79 -8.71 8.07
N LEU A 127 1.11 -7.66 8.49
CA LEU A 127 1.72 -6.56 9.24
C LEU A 127 2.32 -7.05 10.56
N LEU A 128 1.59 -7.83 11.33
CA LEU A 128 2.10 -8.40 12.59
C LEU A 128 3.28 -9.33 12.37
N ASN A 129 3.28 -10.14 11.31
CA ASN A 129 4.40 -11.02 10.94
C ASN A 129 5.64 -10.23 10.50
N ASN A 130 5.50 -8.98 10.10
CA ASN A 130 6.60 -8.08 9.71
C ASN A 130 6.93 -7.06 10.82
N ASN A 131 6.65 -7.41 12.07
CA ASN A 131 7.02 -6.62 13.27
C ASN A 131 6.30 -5.27 13.40
N PHE A 132 5.12 -5.12 12.81
CA PHE A 132 4.26 -4.00 13.10
C PHE A 132 3.59 -4.19 14.46
N TYR A 133 3.27 -3.10 15.14
CA TYR A 133 2.48 -3.10 16.36
C TYR A 133 1.24 -2.22 16.21
N ILE A 134 0.17 -2.58 16.88
CA ILE A 134 -1.08 -1.82 16.87
C ILE A 134 -0.90 -0.58 17.74
N GLY A 135 -1.01 0.59 17.09
CA GLY A 135 -0.99 1.87 17.78
C GLY A 135 -2.40 2.33 18.20
N GLN A 136 -2.47 3.50 18.80
CA GLN A 136 -3.75 4.18 19.03
C GLN A 136 -4.40 4.54 17.70
N TRP A 137 -5.72 4.58 17.62
CA TRP A 137 -6.48 4.98 16.44
C TRP A 137 -6.48 3.99 15.28
N CYS A 138 -6.46 2.71 15.55
CA CYS A 138 -6.52 1.65 14.52
C CYS A 138 -5.38 1.68 13.49
N CYS A 139 -4.28 2.36 13.78
CA CYS A 139 -3.08 2.35 12.94
C CYS A 139 -2.10 1.29 13.41
N ILE A 140 -1.50 0.58 12.46
CA ILE A 140 -0.40 -0.33 12.74
C ILE A 140 0.91 0.35 12.32
N HIS A 141 1.89 0.31 13.22
CA HIS A 141 3.18 0.94 13.04
C HIS A 141 4.30 -0.08 13.03
N ARG A 142 5.34 0.22 12.28
CA ARG A 142 6.63 -0.46 12.40
C ARG A 142 7.65 0.50 12.98
N ALA A 143 8.31 0.08 14.06
CA ALA A 143 9.40 0.85 14.64
C ALA A 143 10.59 0.92 13.67
N PRO A 144 11.45 1.97 13.76
CA PRO A 144 12.68 2.07 12.99
C PRO A 144 13.55 0.83 13.17
N HIS A 145 14.12 0.35 12.07
CA HIS A 145 15.04 -0.77 12.12
C HIS A 145 16.39 -0.32 12.65
N ARG A 146 16.86 -0.91 13.76
CA ARG A 146 18.10 -0.48 14.44
C ARG A 146 19.33 -0.59 13.56
N ASN A 147 19.37 -1.53 12.63
CA ASN A 147 20.51 -1.80 11.78
C ASN A 147 20.48 -1.03 10.46
N ASN A 148 19.41 -0.29 10.20
CA ASN A 148 19.27 0.56 9.03
C ASN A 148 18.49 1.82 9.39
N PRO A 149 19.12 2.81 10.00
CA PRO A 149 18.47 4.02 10.48
C PRO A 149 17.85 4.87 9.36
N ALA A 150 18.24 4.65 8.13
CA ALA A 150 17.62 5.31 6.97
C ALA A 150 16.26 4.70 6.59
N ASN A 151 15.97 3.49 7.08
CA ASN A 151 14.83 2.68 6.64
C ASN A 151 13.95 2.25 7.79
N PHE A 152 13.46 3.02 8.61
CA PHE A 152 12.59 2.58 9.70
C PHE A 152 13.33 2.21 10.97
#